data_fccb9d4747ee7b39a0cac7ff663d5023
#
_entry.id   fccb9d4747ee7b39a0cac7ff663d5023
#
_cell.length_a   1.000
_cell.length_b   1.000
_cell.length_c   1.000
_cell.angle_alpha   90.00
_cell.angle_beta   90.00
_cell.angle_gamma   90.00
#
_symmetry.space_group_name_H-M   'P 1'
#
loop_
_entity.id
_entity.type
_entity.pdbx_description
1 polymer ?
#
loop_
_entity_poly.entity_id
_entity_poly.type
_entity_poly.pdbx_seq_one_letter_code
_entity_poly.pdbx_strand_id
1 'polypeptide(L)'
;MVGVIKNNKQPWLGKWASKAYLLITFVLSSVNGSSVESKKKLMFHFDKIEVRGAVQVFVEPGKRNREIEYFANSEIIDSVESRVVGRTLYLDANNTFDLSRRIPLIRVSAQRIFPVEIMVSIESLKEARLHEQSSLVIKGVQADEMLLFSNSSGTMLIDSIKCPVIKLRQEGTGPVILRGRETSLLNATVFNSGELRGEGLFLEEAVVSHHGSGSLFLAPEKWLDLKLLGTGNMTLLEKPEGRVVKRSENAGRLIEAYK
;
A
#
# COMPACT_ATOMS: atom_id res chain seq x y z
N MET A 1 41.18 -26.93 -24.91
CA MET A 1 40.86 -25.49 -24.88
C MET A 1 39.67 -25.27 -23.96
N VAL A 2 39.88 -24.69 -22.80
CA VAL A 2 38.87 -24.47 -21.78
C VAL A 2 38.34 -23.05 -21.93
N GLY A 3 37.09 -22.91 -22.27
CA GLY A 3 36.44 -21.61 -22.42
C GLY A 3 36.01 -21.06 -21.04
N VAL A 4 36.57 -19.90 -20.69
CA VAL A 4 36.27 -19.17 -19.44
C VAL A 4 34.93 -18.44 -19.61
N ILE A 5 33.94 -18.82 -18.79
CA ILE A 5 32.67 -18.10 -18.67
C ILE A 5 32.93 -16.85 -17.80
N LYS A 6 32.83 -15.67 -18.39
CA LYS A 6 32.88 -14.39 -17.68
C LYS A 6 31.60 -14.20 -16.86
N ASN A 7 31.78 -14.25 -15.55
CA ASN A 7 30.73 -13.87 -14.55
C ASN A 7 30.51 -12.36 -14.59
N ASN A 8 29.38 -11.93 -15.11
CA ASN A 8 28.98 -10.53 -15.15
C ASN A 8 28.33 -10.19 -13.80
N LYS A 9 29.14 -9.71 -12.85
CA LYS A 9 28.67 -9.22 -11.55
C LYS A 9 27.89 -7.92 -11.75
N GLN A 10 26.62 -7.93 -11.49
CA GLN A 10 25.81 -6.71 -11.38
C GLN A 10 26.11 -6.00 -10.04
N PRO A 11 26.62 -4.77 -10.04
CA PRO A 11 27.24 -4.14 -8.87
C PRO A 11 26.28 -3.45 -7.87
N TRP A 12 24.97 -3.54 -8.01
CA TRP A 12 24.03 -2.78 -7.18
C TRP A 12 23.11 -3.62 -6.26
N LEU A 13 23.16 -4.93 -6.39
CA LEU A 13 22.38 -5.86 -5.57
C LEU A 13 22.87 -6.04 -4.11
N GLY A 14 23.98 -5.40 -3.74
CA GLY A 14 24.75 -5.80 -2.54
C GLY A 14 24.37 -5.18 -1.20
N LYS A 15 23.47 -4.22 -1.07
CA LYS A 15 23.24 -3.54 0.23
C LYS A 15 21.79 -3.44 0.72
N TRP A 16 20.79 -3.80 -0.07
CA TRP A 16 19.37 -3.63 0.28
C TRP A 16 18.62 -4.97 0.39
N ALA A 17 19.30 -6.07 0.10
CA ALA A 17 18.68 -7.38 -0.11
C ALA A 17 18.27 -8.15 1.16
N SER A 18 18.74 -7.79 2.36
CA SER A 18 18.66 -8.74 3.48
C SER A 18 17.38 -8.71 4.32
N LYS A 19 16.45 -7.76 4.11
CA LYS A 19 15.16 -7.75 4.85
C LYS A 19 13.89 -7.70 3.98
N ALA A 20 13.97 -7.32 2.72
CA ALA A 20 12.84 -7.33 1.79
C ALA A 20 12.74 -8.64 0.98
N TYR A 21 13.85 -9.35 0.81
CA TYR A 21 13.95 -10.57 -0.01
C TYR A 21 13.16 -11.77 0.54
N LEU A 22 12.86 -11.81 1.82
CA LEU A 22 12.19 -12.98 2.42
C LEU A 22 10.70 -13.09 2.04
N LEU A 23 10.08 -12.01 1.56
CA LEU A 23 8.69 -12.03 1.06
C LEU A 23 8.61 -12.21 -0.47
N ILE A 24 9.66 -11.82 -1.19
CA ILE A 24 9.69 -11.86 -2.66
C ILE A 24 10.02 -13.26 -3.19
N THR A 25 10.82 -14.05 -2.48
CA THR A 25 11.27 -15.37 -2.93
C THR A 25 10.18 -16.43 -2.98
N PHE A 26 9.03 -16.23 -2.34
CA PHE A 26 7.97 -17.26 -2.32
C PHE A 26 7.01 -17.19 -3.53
N VAL A 27 6.98 -16.09 -4.27
CA VAL A 27 6.08 -15.93 -5.43
C VAL A 27 6.76 -16.30 -6.76
N LEU A 28 8.09 -16.21 -6.82
CA LEU A 28 8.85 -16.45 -8.07
C LEU A 28 9.15 -17.91 -8.40
N SER A 29 8.88 -18.86 -7.49
CA SER A 29 9.31 -20.26 -7.68
C SER A 29 8.34 -21.16 -8.48
N SER A 30 7.25 -20.63 -9.04
CA SER A 30 6.25 -21.46 -9.74
C SER A 30 5.85 -21.02 -11.15
N VAL A 31 6.59 -20.10 -11.79
CA VAL A 31 6.29 -19.69 -13.16
C VAL A 31 7.29 -20.31 -14.13
N ASN A 32 6.90 -21.36 -14.79
CA ASN A 32 7.65 -21.97 -15.89
C ASN A 32 7.89 -20.96 -17.02
N GLY A 33 9.14 -20.59 -17.22
CA GLY A 33 9.67 -20.20 -18.55
C GLY A 33 9.39 -18.81 -19.08
N SER A 34 8.70 -17.92 -18.35
CA SER A 34 8.48 -16.55 -18.80
C SER A 34 9.53 -15.58 -18.23
N SER A 35 10.22 -14.88 -19.11
CA SER A 35 11.20 -13.86 -18.71
C SER A 35 10.50 -12.65 -18.09
N VAL A 36 10.98 -12.18 -16.94
CA VAL A 36 10.59 -10.90 -16.38
C VAL A 36 11.38 -9.82 -17.10
N GLU A 37 10.69 -8.88 -17.69
CA GLU A 37 11.26 -7.73 -18.36
C GLU A 37 11.09 -6.46 -17.53
N SER A 38 11.94 -5.47 -17.75
CA SER A 38 11.80 -4.14 -17.18
C SER A 38 11.63 -3.09 -18.26
N LYS A 39 10.77 -2.11 -18.00
CA LYS A 39 10.50 -0.99 -18.90
C LYS A 39 10.44 0.31 -18.11
N LYS A 40 11.31 1.26 -18.46
CA LYS A 40 11.32 2.61 -17.86
C LYS A 40 10.49 3.56 -18.68
N LYS A 41 9.77 4.45 -17.98
CA LYS A 41 8.96 5.49 -18.60
C LYS A 41 9.11 6.81 -17.85
N LEU A 42 9.29 7.89 -18.60
CA LEU A 42 9.23 9.24 -18.06
C LEU A 42 7.80 9.74 -18.17
N MET A 43 7.28 10.25 -17.07
CA MET A 43 5.93 10.78 -16.94
C MET A 43 5.95 12.31 -16.79
N PHE A 44 4.81 12.94 -16.95
CA PHE A 44 4.60 14.31 -16.48
C PHE A 44 4.68 14.35 -14.95
N HIS A 45 4.91 15.53 -14.39
CA HIS A 45 4.96 15.71 -12.93
C HIS A 45 3.63 15.35 -12.27
N PHE A 46 3.69 14.58 -11.18
CA PHE A 46 2.53 14.17 -10.38
C PHE A 46 2.87 14.26 -8.89
N ASP A 47 1.87 14.44 -8.05
CA ASP A 47 1.96 14.41 -6.59
C ASP A 47 0.84 13.56 -5.96
N LYS A 48 0.12 12.82 -6.81
CA LYS A 48 -0.92 11.87 -6.43
C LYS A 48 -0.74 10.56 -7.19
N ILE A 49 -1.10 9.46 -6.56
CA ILE A 49 -1.02 8.12 -7.15
C ILE A 49 -2.36 7.41 -6.98
N GLU A 50 -2.88 6.84 -8.06
CA GLU A 50 -4.03 5.96 -8.05
C GLU A 50 -3.66 4.63 -8.73
N VAL A 51 -3.90 3.52 -8.02
CA VAL A 51 -3.46 2.18 -8.42
C VAL A 51 -4.65 1.25 -8.52
N ARG A 52 -4.75 0.50 -9.62
CA ARG A 52 -5.78 -0.51 -9.90
C ARG A 52 -5.17 -1.81 -10.41
N GLY A 53 -5.93 -2.89 -10.28
CA GLY A 53 -5.52 -4.22 -10.70
C GLY A 53 -4.70 -4.96 -9.65
N ALA A 54 -4.20 -6.15 -10.00
CA ALA A 54 -3.37 -6.96 -9.12
C ALA A 54 -1.89 -6.58 -9.29
N VAL A 55 -1.49 -5.47 -8.72
CA VAL A 55 -0.16 -4.87 -8.86
C VAL A 55 0.43 -4.49 -7.52
N GLN A 56 1.74 -4.61 -7.41
CA GLN A 56 2.51 -4.10 -6.29
C GLN A 56 3.30 -2.85 -6.71
N VAL A 57 3.04 -1.73 -6.05
CA VAL A 57 3.70 -0.46 -6.33
C VAL A 57 4.63 -0.11 -5.17
N PHE A 58 5.88 0.16 -5.50
CA PHE A 58 6.90 0.65 -4.57
C PHE A 58 7.18 2.12 -4.88
N VAL A 59 7.04 2.95 -3.86
CA VAL A 59 7.30 4.38 -3.95
C VAL A 59 8.51 4.71 -3.09
N GLU A 60 9.53 5.27 -3.71
CA GLU A 60 10.79 5.62 -3.05
C GLU A 60 11.10 7.12 -3.22
N PRO A 61 11.83 7.71 -2.26
CA PRO A 61 12.28 9.09 -2.38
C PRO A 61 13.14 9.29 -3.64
N GLY A 62 12.85 10.34 -4.38
CA GLY A 62 13.60 10.72 -5.56
C GLY A 62 13.65 12.22 -5.76
N LYS A 63 14.48 12.68 -6.67
CA LYS A 63 14.64 14.11 -6.93
C LYS A 63 13.51 14.73 -7.76
N ARG A 64 12.69 13.90 -8.41
CA ARG A 64 11.62 14.34 -9.30
C ARG A 64 10.50 13.30 -9.37
N ASN A 65 9.27 13.76 -9.34
CA ASN A 65 8.09 12.90 -9.50
C ASN A 65 7.82 12.63 -10.99
N ARG A 66 8.65 11.86 -11.68
CA ARG A 66 8.56 11.65 -13.14
C ARG A 66 8.96 10.26 -13.60
N GLU A 67 9.70 9.50 -12.81
CA GLU A 67 10.24 8.22 -13.27
C GLU A 67 9.43 7.06 -12.71
N ILE A 68 9.06 6.14 -13.59
CA ILE A 68 8.44 4.88 -13.24
C ILE A 68 9.16 3.75 -13.98
N GLU A 69 9.31 2.61 -13.31
CA GLU A 69 9.87 1.40 -13.88
C GLU A 69 8.93 0.23 -13.60
N TYR A 70 8.58 -0.50 -14.64
CA TYR A 70 7.73 -1.68 -14.57
C TYR A 70 8.58 -2.93 -14.61
N PHE A 71 8.17 -3.94 -13.86
CA PHE A 71 8.69 -5.29 -13.91
C PHE A 71 7.52 -6.24 -14.08
N ALA A 72 7.46 -6.91 -15.21
CA ALA A 72 6.38 -7.83 -15.52
C ALA A 72 6.85 -8.90 -16.51
N ASN A 73 6.02 -9.92 -16.69
CA ASN A 73 6.22 -10.88 -17.75
C ASN A 73 6.14 -10.18 -19.12
N SER A 74 7.00 -10.59 -20.08
CA SER A 74 7.03 -10.08 -21.45
C SER A 74 5.66 -10.13 -22.16
N GLU A 75 4.79 -11.09 -21.81
CA GLU A 75 3.46 -11.20 -22.40
C GLU A 75 2.49 -10.07 -21.99
N ILE A 76 2.72 -9.45 -20.83
CA ILE A 76 1.79 -8.48 -20.25
C ILE A 76 2.40 -7.09 -20.01
N ILE A 77 3.71 -6.95 -20.10
CA ILE A 77 4.39 -5.67 -19.79
C ILE A 77 3.86 -4.48 -20.63
N ASP A 78 3.44 -4.75 -21.86
CA ASP A 78 2.85 -3.73 -22.73
C ASP A 78 1.38 -3.44 -22.44
N SER A 79 0.70 -4.30 -21.67
CA SER A 79 -0.69 -4.08 -21.24
C SER A 79 -0.80 -3.23 -19.96
N VAL A 80 0.32 -3.00 -19.26
CA VAL A 80 0.35 -2.14 -18.08
C VAL A 80 0.17 -0.69 -18.51
N GLU A 81 -0.94 -0.12 -18.09
CA GLU A 81 -1.28 1.26 -18.40
C GLU A 81 -0.75 2.23 -17.36
N SER A 82 -0.17 3.33 -17.83
CA SER A 82 0.22 4.45 -16.99
C SER A 82 -0.02 5.77 -17.69
N ARG A 83 -0.63 6.68 -16.98
CA ARG A 83 -0.91 8.04 -17.47
C ARG A 83 -0.92 9.02 -16.31
N VAL A 84 -0.62 10.28 -16.61
CA VAL A 84 -0.78 11.38 -15.65
C VAL A 84 -1.88 12.30 -16.15
N VAL A 85 -2.88 12.49 -15.29
CA VAL A 85 -3.99 13.40 -15.54
C VAL A 85 -4.24 14.24 -14.28
N GLY A 86 -4.25 15.56 -14.37
CA GLY A 86 -4.51 16.45 -13.23
C GLY A 86 -3.52 16.23 -12.06
N ARG A 87 -2.26 15.99 -12.35
CA ARG A 87 -1.20 15.66 -11.38
C ARG A 87 -1.38 14.30 -10.66
N THR A 88 -2.29 13.47 -11.12
CA THR A 88 -2.47 12.09 -10.61
C THR A 88 -1.82 11.11 -11.57
N LEU A 89 -0.90 10.29 -11.06
CA LEU A 89 -0.37 9.13 -11.76
C LEU A 89 -1.38 7.99 -11.61
N TYR A 90 -2.00 7.60 -12.71
CA TYR A 90 -2.86 6.44 -12.80
C TYR A 90 -2.02 5.25 -13.26
N LEU A 91 -2.07 4.18 -12.47
CA LEU A 91 -1.44 2.90 -12.75
C LEU A 91 -2.52 1.84 -12.80
N ASP A 92 -2.65 1.16 -13.93
CA ASP A 92 -3.56 0.03 -14.10
C ASP A 92 -2.78 -1.14 -14.67
N ALA A 93 -2.71 -2.22 -13.90
CA ALA A 93 -1.95 -3.38 -14.32
C ALA A 93 -2.62 -4.13 -15.45
N ASN A 94 -3.96 -4.04 -15.58
CA ASN A 94 -4.76 -4.75 -16.60
C ASN A 94 -4.31 -6.21 -16.80
N ASN A 95 -3.90 -6.85 -15.69
CA ASN A 95 -3.20 -8.13 -15.67
C ASN A 95 -4.09 -9.32 -15.30
N THR A 96 -5.40 -9.09 -15.24
CA THR A 96 -6.38 -10.14 -15.00
C THR A 96 -6.94 -10.64 -16.32
N PHE A 97 -6.71 -11.93 -16.60
CA PHE A 97 -7.27 -12.58 -17.77
C PHE A 97 -8.51 -13.37 -17.35
N ASP A 98 -9.68 -12.95 -17.81
CA ASP A 98 -10.94 -13.66 -17.59
C ASP A 98 -11.28 -14.53 -18.81
N LEU A 99 -11.13 -15.83 -18.67
CA LEU A 99 -11.41 -16.81 -19.73
C LEU A 99 -12.92 -16.90 -20.05
N SER A 100 -13.79 -16.52 -19.12
CA SER A 100 -15.25 -16.63 -19.27
C SER A 100 -15.79 -15.72 -20.38
N ARG A 101 -15.09 -14.63 -20.70
CA ARG A 101 -15.48 -13.69 -21.76
C ARG A 101 -15.24 -14.20 -23.19
N ARG A 102 -14.38 -15.21 -23.38
CA ARG A 102 -14.01 -15.72 -24.71
C ARG A 102 -14.71 -16.99 -25.13
N ILE A 103 -15.30 -17.75 -24.21
CA ILE A 103 -15.95 -19.02 -24.50
C ILE A 103 -17.34 -19.04 -23.85
N PRO A 104 -18.41 -18.62 -24.56
CA PRO A 104 -19.73 -18.44 -23.96
C PRO A 104 -20.43 -19.73 -23.50
N LEU A 105 -19.88 -20.90 -23.78
CA LEU A 105 -20.44 -22.20 -23.42
C LEU A 105 -19.77 -22.89 -22.23
N ILE A 106 -18.67 -22.37 -21.71
CA ILE A 106 -17.94 -22.95 -20.59
C ILE A 106 -18.00 -22.03 -19.41
N ARG A 107 -18.74 -22.37 -18.36
CA ARG A 107 -18.73 -21.68 -17.06
C ARG A 107 -17.51 -22.08 -16.22
N VAL A 108 -16.32 -21.95 -16.78
CA VAL A 108 -15.07 -22.06 -16.00
C VAL A 108 -14.54 -20.65 -15.82
N SER A 109 -14.74 -20.10 -14.65
CA SER A 109 -14.11 -18.87 -14.23
C SER A 109 -12.66 -19.18 -13.81
N ALA A 110 -11.78 -19.29 -14.77
CA ALA A 110 -10.35 -19.35 -14.51
C ALA A 110 -9.78 -17.94 -14.67
N GLN A 111 -9.50 -17.31 -13.54
CA GLN A 111 -8.83 -16.02 -13.49
C GLN A 111 -7.33 -16.27 -13.34
N ARG A 112 -6.55 -15.90 -14.34
CA ARG A 112 -5.09 -15.91 -14.25
C ARG A 112 -4.60 -14.50 -13.97
N ILE A 113 -3.84 -14.34 -12.90
CA ILE A 113 -3.21 -13.08 -12.50
C ILE A 113 -1.71 -13.20 -12.77
N PHE A 114 -1.17 -12.24 -13.49
CA PHE A 114 0.27 -12.13 -13.71
C PHE A 114 0.84 -11.10 -12.73
N PRO A 115 1.93 -11.41 -12.02
CA PRO A 115 2.54 -10.45 -11.12
C PRO A 115 3.10 -9.25 -11.91
N VAL A 116 2.79 -8.06 -11.41
CA VAL A 116 3.32 -6.78 -11.91
C VAL A 116 3.85 -6.01 -10.73
N GLU A 117 5.08 -5.55 -10.85
CA GLU A 117 5.71 -4.64 -9.89
C GLU A 117 6.02 -3.32 -10.57
N ILE A 118 5.76 -2.22 -9.88
CA ILE A 118 6.05 -0.87 -10.41
C ILE A 118 6.83 -0.09 -9.36
N MET A 119 7.99 0.40 -9.75
CA MET A 119 8.78 1.32 -8.95
C MET A 119 8.51 2.75 -9.37
N VAL A 120 8.24 3.62 -8.40
CA VAL A 120 7.92 5.04 -8.62
C VAL A 120 8.86 5.88 -7.77
N SER A 121 9.59 6.78 -8.41
CA SER A 121 10.46 7.74 -7.71
C SER A 121 9.74 9.07 -7.54
N ILE A 122 9.63 9.56 -6.29
CA ILE A 122 8.92 10.79 -5.95
C ILE A 122 9.72 11.66 -4.97
N GLU A 123 9.48 12.96 -5.02
CA GLU A 123 9.97 13.93 -4.05
C GLU A 123 8.93 14.18 -2.94
N SER A 124 7.67 14.28 -3.31
CA SER A 124 6.55 14.49 -2.39
C SER A 124 5.29 13.79 -2.87
N LEU A 125 4.43 13.37 -1.93
CA LEU A 125 3.17 12.71 -2.24
C LEU A 125 2.06 13.29 -1.36
N LYS A 126 0.99 13.78 -2.00
CA LYS A 126 -0.18 14.35 -1.30
C LYS A 126 -1.34 13.38 -1.17
N GLU A 127 -1.44 12.44 -2.10
CA GLU A 127 -2.57 11.54 -2.15
C GLU A 127 -2.17 10.18 -2.70
N ALA A 128 -2.64 9.11 -2.05
CA ALA A 128 -2.50 7.74 -2.54
C ALA A 128 -3.84 7.01 -2.47
N ARG A 129 -4.25 6.41 -3.59
CA ARG A 129 -5.49 5.64 -3.72
C ARG A 129 -5.20 4.24 -4.20
N LEU A 130 -5.72 3.25 -3.49
CA LEU A 130 -5.65 1.84 -3.86
C LEU A 130 -7.03 1.27 -4.14
N HIS A 131 -7.13 0.45 -5.18
CA HIS A 131 -8.34 -0.25 -5.57
C HIS A 131 -8.08 -1.74 -5.83
N GLU A 132 -9.11 -2.55 -5.74
CA GLU A 132 -9.13 -3.96 -6.14
C GLU A 132 -8.15 -4.84 -5.34
N GLN A 133 -7.09 -5.36 -5.97
CA GLN A 133 -6.09 -6.24 -5.36
C GLN A 133 -4.70 -5.57 -5.31
N SER A 134 -4.65 -4.25 -5.54
CA SER A 134 -3.38 -3.54 -5.56
C SER A 134 -2.76 -3.41 -4.18
N SER A 135 -1.43 -3.42 -4.13
CA SER A 135 -0.63 -3.14 -2.94
C SER A 135 0.29 -1.93 -3.18
N LEU A 136 0.52 -1.17 -2.12
CA LEU A 136 1.36 0.02 -2.18
C LEU A 136 2.31 0.06 -0.98
N VAL A 137 3.58 0.22 -1.27
CA VAL A 137 4.63 0.41 -0.28
C VAL A 137 5.27 1.77 -0.52
N ILE A 138 5.13 2.68 0.42
CA ILE A 138 5.74 4.00 0.37
C ILE A 138 6.81 4.10 1.45
N LYS A 139 8.01 4.54 1.09
CA LYS A 139 9.11 4.73 2.03
C LYS A 139 9.65 6.16 1.97
N GLY A 140 9.90 6.73 3.15
CA GLY A 140 10.64 7.99 3.28
C GLY A 140 9.97 9.22 2.66
N VAL A 141 8.63 9.27 2.64
CA VAL A 141 7.88 10.38 2.04
C VAL A 141 7.67 11.50 3.05
N GLN A 142 7.79 12.73 2.57
CA GLN A 142 7.50 13.95 3.31
C GLN A 142 6.33 14.70 2.64
N ALA A 143 5.38 15.16 3.46
CA ALA A 143 4.25 15.98 3.03
C ALA A 143 3.71 16.80 4.19
N ASP A 144 3.07 17.94 3.93
CA ASP A 144 2.36 18.72 4.95
C ASP A 144 1.02 18.06 5.33
N GLU A 145 0.34 17.49 4.36
CA GLU A 145 -0.89 16.71 4.52
C GLU A 145 -0.89 15.55 3.52
N MET A 146 -1.35 14.40 3.96
CA MET A 146 -1.50 13.22 3.10
C MET A 146 -2.91 12.64 3.17
N LEU A 147 -3.51 12.43 1.99
CA LEU A 147 -4.80 11.78 1.83
C LEU A 147 -4.58 10.33 1.39
N LEU A 148 -5.06 9.39 2.17
CA LEU A 148 -4.95 7.97 1.92
C LEU A 148 -6.33 7.36 1.72
N PHE A 149 -6.52 6.68 0.61
CA PHE A 149 -7.73 5.92 0.33
C PHE A 149 -7.36 4.48 -0.03
N SER A 150 -7.92 3.52 0.68
CA SER A 150 -7.73 2.09 0.42
C SER A 150 -9.06 1.39 0.26
N ASN A 151 -9.40 1.02 -0.97
CA ASN A 151 -10.49 0.10 -1.31
C ASN A 151 -9.90 -1.13 -2.00
N SER A 152 -8.93 -1.75 -1.34
CA SER A 152 -8.17 -2.89 -1.87
C SER A 152 -8.14 -4.04 -0.88
N SER A 153 -7.97 -5.26 -1.40
CA SER A 153 -7.60 -6.42 -0.60
C SER A 153 -6.08 -6.53 -0.37
N GLY A 154 -5.29 -5.78 -1.11
CA GLY A 154 -3.83 -5.71 -0.92
C GLY A 154 -3.43 -4.76 0.21
N THR A 155 -2.16 -4.73 0.52
CA THR A 155 -1.59 -3.97 1.63
C THR A 155 -1.24 -2.53 1.22
N MET A 156 -1.59 -1.56 2.05
CA MET A 156 -1.02 -0.21 2.02
C MET A 156 -0.04 -0.07 3.18
N LEU A 157 1.24 -0.04 2.88
CA LEU A 157 2.31 0.19 3.86
C LEU A 157 2.97 1.55 3.61
N ILE A 158 2.92 2.41 4.62
CA ILE A 158 3.62 3.69 4.60
C ILE A 158 4.64 3.67 5.72
N ASP A 159 5.91 3.71 5.36
CA ASP A 159 7.04 3.60 6.27
C ASP A 159 7.91 4.86 6.23
N SER A 160 8.38 5.29 7.38
CA SER A 160 9.24 6.46 7.54
C SER A 160 8.60 7.76 7.03
N ILE A 161 7.29 7.92 7.29
CA ILE A 161 6.54 9.12 6.92
C ILE A 161 6.91 10.29 7.84
N LYS A 162 7.00 11.48 7.24
CA LYS A 162 7.05 12.78 7.90
C LYS A 162 5.89 13.61 7.40
N CYS A 163 4.78 13.56 8.12
CA CYS A 163 3.55 14.23 7.70
C CYS A 163 2.73 14.62 8.94
N PRO A 164 2.57 15.92 9.21
CA PRO A 164 1.80 16.39 10.36
C PRO A 164 0.33 15.92 10.34
N VAL A 165 -0.30 15.88 9.18
CA VAL A 165 -1.72 15.54 9.06
C VAL A 165 -1.93 14.39 8.08
N ILE A 166 -2.46 13.27 8.59
CA ILE A 166 -2.84 12.12 7.78
C ILE A 166 -4.37 11.98 7.81
N LYS A 167 -4.99 11.95 6.64
CA LYS A 167 -6.41 11.63 6.48
C LYS A 167 -6.53 10.29 5.77
N LEU A 168 -7.10 9.30 6.46
CA LEU A 168 -7.26 7.94 5.96
C LEU A 168 -8.74 7.58 5.81
N ARG A 169 -9.09 7.04 4.66
CA ARG A 169 -10.35 6.34 4.43
C ARG A 169 -10.06 4.92 3.95
N GLN A 170 -10.40 3.93 4.75
CA GLN A 170 -10.21 2.51 4.46
C GLN A 170 -11.56 1.84 4.26
N GLU A 171 -11.79 1.35 3.05
CA GLU A 171 -13.01 0.63 2.64
C GLU A 171 -12.70 -0.81 2.22
N GLY A 172 -11.43 -1.13 1.96
CA GLY A 172 -10.99 -2.46 1.56
C GLY A 172 -10.82 -3.44 2.72
N THR A 173 -10.50 -4.67 2.38
CA THR A 173 -10.22 -5.75 3.34
C THR A 173 -8.72 -5.87 3.65
N GLY A 174 -7.88 -5.25 2.83
CA GLY A 174 -6.43 -5.23 3.02
C GLY A 174 -5.99 -4.35 4.18
N PRO A 175 -4.88 -4.69 4.84
CA PRO A 175 -4.36 -3.91 5.95
C PRO A 175 -3.76 -2.57 5.50
N VAL A 176 -3.94 -1.54 6.32
CA VAL A 176 -3.23 -0.26 6.23
C VAL A 176 -2.25 -0.19 7.39
N ILE A 177 -0.97 -0.02 7.10
CA ILE A 177 0.12 0.02 8.07
C ILE A 177 0.81 1.37 7.95
N LEU A 178 0.79 2.14 9.04
CA LEU A 178 1.41 3.47 9.11
C LEU A 178 2.56 3.43 10.10
N ARG A 179 3.74 3.87 9.65
CA ARG A 179 4.94 4.01 10.46
C ARG A 179 5.64 5.32 10.15
N GLY A 180 6.12 5.99 11.15
CA GLY A 180 6.83 7.23 10.95
C GLY A 180 6.90 8.08 12.20
N ARG A 181 7.42 9.28 12.00
CA ARG A 181 7.58 10.28 13.06
C ARG A 181 6.93 11.60 12.62
N GLU A 182 6.65 12.46 13.58
CA GLU A 182 6.16 13.81 13.32
C GLU A 182 4.73 13.85 12.74
N THR A 183 3.83 12.97 13.23
CA THR A 183 2.41 13.05 12.90
C THR A 183 1.64 13.66 14.07
N SER A 184 1.11 14.87 13.84
CA SER A 184 0.31 15.56 14.86
C SER A 184 -1.13 15.03 14.87
N LEU A 185 -1.72 14.77 13.70
CA LEU A 185 -3.11 14.34 13.59
C LEU A 185 -3.30 13.20 12.60
N LEU A 186 -3.91 12.12 13.09
CA LEU A 186 -4.51 11.08 12.25
C LEU A 186 -6.04 11.19 12.29
N ASN A 187 -6.66 11.50 11.13
CA ASN A 187 -8.10 11.41 10.96
C ASN A 187 -8.43 10.17 10.12
N ALA A 188 -8.97 9.12 10.76
CA ALA A 188 -9.21 7.84 10.10
C ALA A 188 -10.68 7.45 10.13
N THR A 189 -11.20 7.02 8.98
CA THR A 189 -12.49 6.35 8.87
C THR A 189 -12.27 4.97 8.28
N VAL A 190 -12.67 3.93 9.03
CA VAL A 190 -12.41 2.53 8.68
C VAL A 190 -13.73 1.79 8.53
N PHE A 191 -13.90 1.15 7.37
CA PHE A 191 -15.01 0.27 7.04
C PHE A 191 -14.49 -1.17 6.81
N ASN A 192 -15.42 -2.11 6.63
CA ASN A 192 -15.13 -3.51 6.33
C ASN A 192 -14.21 -4.20 7.35
N SER A 193 -13.41 -5.19 6.90
CA SER A 193 -12.58 -6.04 7.78
C SER A 193 -11.08 -5.72 7.72
N GLY A 194 -10.69 -4.68 6.99
CA GLY A 194 -9.29 -4.28 6.92
C GLY A 194 -8.73 -3.80 8.25
N GLU A 195 -7.53 -4.23 8.59
CA GLU A 195 -6.83 -3.75 9.80
C GLU A 195 -6.21 -2.37 9.58
N LEU A 196 -6.22 -1.54 10.62
CA LEU A 196 -5.41 -0.33 10.68
C LEU A 196 -4.34 -0.49 11.76
N ARG A 197 -3.08 -0.45 11.34
CA ARG A 197 -1.90 -0.62 12.21
C ARG A 197 -1.08 0.65 12.22
N GLY A 198 -1.10 1.37 13.30
CA GLY A 198 -0.34 2.59 13.55
C GLY A 198 0.53 2.52 14.80
N GLU A 199 0.88 1.29 15.24
CA GLU A 199 1.77 1.10 16.37
C GLU A 199 3.19 1.62 16.17
N GLY A 200 3.61 1.82 14.93
CA GLY A 200 4.91 2.40 14.57
C GLY A 200 4.84 3.87 14.17
N LEU A 201 3.70 4.51 14.35
CA LEU A 201 3.48 5.91 14.05
C LEU A 201 3.59 6.74 15.32
N PHE A 202 4.55 7.67 15.39
CA PHE A 202 4.54 8.69 16.44
C PHE A 202 3.37 9.63 16.19
N LEU A 203 2.36 9.58 17.06
CA LEU A 203 1.05 10.19 16.85
C LEU A 203 0.64 11.01 18.07
N GLU A 204 0.43 12.31 17.89
CA GLU A 204 -0.06 13.16 18.99
C GLU A 204 -1.57 12.96 19.20
N GLU A 205 -2.36 13.12 18.15
CA GLU A 205 -3.82 13.08 18.21
C GLU A 205 -4.43 12.12 17.19
N ALA A 206 -5.46 11.38 17.60
CA ALA A 206 -6.22 10.51 16.73
C ALA A 206 -7.71 10.82 16.78
N VAL A 207 -8.32 11.02 15.62
CA VAL A 207 -9.77 11.09 15.43
C VAL A 207 -10.19 9.89 14.58
N VAL A 208 -10.89 8.93 15.15
CA VAL A 208 -11.15 7.65 14.50
C VAL A 208 -12.63 7.33 14.49
N SER A 209 -13.18 7.02 13.32
CA SER A 209 -14.52 6.48 13.15
C SER A 209 -14.46 5.08 12.57
N HIS A 210 -14.76 4.07 13.39
CA HIS A 210 -14.65 2.67 13.03
C HIS A 210 -16.03 2.03 12.83
N HIS A 211 -16.34 1.72 11.58
CA HIS A 211 -17.60 1.11 11.14
C HIS A 211 -17.45 -0.39 10.81
N GLY A 212 -16.23 -0.87 10.74
CA GLY A 212 -15.89 -2.20 10.24
C GLY A 212 -15.80 -3.27 11.33
N SER A 213 -15.29 -4.44 10.91
CA SER A 213 -14.99 -5.58 11.78
C SER A 213 -13.48 -5.80 11.97
N GLY A 214 -12.63 -5.09 11.22
CA GLY A 214 -11.18 -5.17 11.36
C GLY A 214 -10.67 -4.62 12.68
N SER A 215 -9.47 -5.01 13.07
CA SER A 215 -8.84 -4.52 14.29
C SER A 215 -8.07 -3.24 14.04
N LEU A 216 -8.10 -2.33 15.03
CA LEU A 216 -7.30 -1.11 15.01
C LEU A 216 -6.22 -1.18 16.09
N PHE A 217 -5.00 -0.73 15.77
CA PHE A 217 -3.87 -0.65 16.70
C PHE A 217 -3.25 0.74 16.61
N LEU A 218 -3.43 1.57 17.63
CA LEU A 218 -2.94 2.96 17.65
C LEU A 218 -2.31 3.31 19.01
N ALA A 219 -1.41 4.28 18.98
CA ALA A 219 -0.69 4.80 20.14
C ALA A 219 -0.70 6.34 20.16
N PRO A 220 -1.87 7.02 20.24
CA PRO A 220 -1.90 8.47 20.37
C PRO A 220 -1.42 8.91 21.76
N GLU A 221 -0.56 9.93 21.81
CA GLU A 221 0.02 10.41 23.07
C GLU A 221 -0.90 11.41 23.81
N LYS A 222 -1.45 12.41 23.07
CA LYS A 222 -2.20 13.52 23.67
C LYS A 222 -3.70 13.28 23.71
N TRP A 223 -4.30 12.98 22.56
CA TRP A 223 -5.76 12.95 22.43
C TRP A 223 -6.27 11.82 21.55
N LEU A 224 -7.38 11.20 22.01
CA LEU A 224 -8.13 10.22 21.24
C LEU A 224 -9.63 10.58 21.20
N ASP A 225 -10.18 10.88 20.00
CA ASP A 225 -11.64 10.86 19.74
C ASP A 225 -11.99 9.60 18.94
N LEU A 226 -12.66 8.65 19.60
CA LEU A 226 -12.97 7.34 19.04
C LEU A 226 -14.47 7.13 18.95
N LYS A 227 -14.95 6.78 17.76
CA LYS A 227 -16.30 6.29 17.51
C LYS A 227 -16.23 4.84 17.06
N LEU A 228 -16.64 3.92 17.94
CA LEU A 228 -16.80 2.50 17.65
C LEU A 228 -18.24 2.22 17.25
N LEU A 229 -18.50 2.01 15.98
CA LEU A 229 -19.82 1.78 15.39
C LEU A 229 -19.93 0.36 14.79
N GLY A 230 -18.80 -0.24 14.42
CA GLY A 230 -18.67 -1.61 13.92
C GLY A 230 -18.25 -2.60 15.00
N THR A 231 -18.09 -3.88 14.63
CA THR A 231 -17.78 -4.98 15.55
C THR A 231 -16.28 -5.15 15.84
N GLY A 232 -15.42 -4.49 15.09
CA GLY A 232 -13.96 -4.57 15.26
C GLY A 232 -13.49 -3.89 16.54
N ASN A 233 -12.44 -4.44 17.13
CA ASN A 233 -11.84 -3.90 18.34
C ASN A 233 -10.80 -2.83 18.02
N MET A 234 -10.60 -1.91 18.95
CA MET A 234 -9.45 -1.04 18.97
C MET A 234 -8.53 -1.38 20.14
N THR A 235 -7.26 -1.62 19.85
CA THR A 235 -6.21 -1.80 20.83
C THR A 235 -5.45 -0.49 20.97
N LEU A 236 -5.46 0.09 22.15
CA LEU A 236 -4.74 1.29 22.53
C LEU A 236 -3.43 0.87 23.19
N LEU A 237 -2.31 1.23 22.57
CA LEU A 237 -0.98 0.77 22.97
C LEU A 237 -0.28 1.72 23.94
N GLU A 238 -0.68 3.00 23.93
CA GLU A 238 -0.24 4.04 24.85
C GLU A 238 -1.44 4.71 25.50
N LYS A 239 -1.24 5.27 26.70
CA LYS A 239 -2.28 5.99 27.42
C LYS A 239 -2.29 7.45 27.01
N PRO A 240 -3.29 7.94 26.25
CA PRO A 240 -3.37 9.35 25.90
C PRO A 240 -3.67 10.22 27.14
N GLU A 241 -3.28 11.47 27.12
CA GLU A 241 -3.59 12.44 28.18
C GLU A 241 -5.11 12.64 28.32
N GLY A 242 -5.84 12.64 27.20
CA GLY A 242 -7.27 12.76 27.16
C GLY A 242 -7.94 11.89 26.10
N ARG A 243 -9.19 11.49 26.35
CA ARG A 243 -9.95 10.71 25.37
C ARG A 243 -11.46 10.91 25.46
N VAL A 244 -12.13 10.82 24.32
CA VAL A 244 -13.58 10.66 24.19
C VAL A 244 -13.86 9.38 23.43
N VAL A 245 -14.67 8.50 24.00
CA VAL A 245 -15.06 7.23 23.36
C VAL A 245 -16.56 7.16 23.25
N LYS A 246 -17.06 7.09 22.01
CA LYS A 246 -18.47 6.83 21.70
C LYS A 246 -18.60 5.43 21.13
N ARG A 247 -19.52 4.66 21.64
CA ARG A 247 -19.68 3.26 21.27
C ARG A 247 -21.16 2.93 21.04
N SER A 248 -21.47 2.21 19.95
CA SER A 248 -22.78 1.62 19.71
C SER A 248 -22.99 0.37 20.58
N GLU A 249 -24.23 -0.06 20.78
CA GLU A 249 -24.61 -1.14 21.68
C GLU A 249 -23.88 -2.46 21.38
N ASN A 250 -23.75 -2.83 20.10
CA ASN A 250 -23.10 -4.06 19.64
C ASN A 250 -21.70 -3.84 19.05
N ALA A 251 -21.08 -2.68 19.32
CA ALA A 251 -19.78 -2.38 18.78
C ALA A 251 -18.66 -3.17 19.48
N GLY A 252 -17.52 -3.27 18.79
CA GLY A 252 -16.27 -3.81 19.31
C GLY A 252 -15.84 -3.17 20.63
N ARG A 253 -14.72 -3.60 21.16
CA ARG A 253 -14.20 -3.15 22.46
C ARG A 253 -12.97 -2.25 22.27
N LEU A 254 -12.82 -1.29 23.17
CA LEU A 254 -11.53 -0.64 23.38
C LEU A 254 -10.72 -1.51 24.35
N ILE A 255 -9.58 -1.99 23.89
CA ILE A 255 -8.65 -2.81 24.64
C ILE A 255 -7.46 -1.92 25.00
N GLU A 256 -7.16 -1.77 26.27
CA GLU A 256 -6.03 -1.01 26.77
C GLU A 256 -4.85 -1.97 26.99
N ALA A 257 -3.81 -1.87 26.15
CA ALA A 257 -2.65 -2.75 26.18
C ALA A 257 -1.38 -2.08 26.77
N TYR A 258 -1.52 -0.86 27.28
CA TYR A 258 -0.44 -0.18 27.98
C TYR A 258 -0.39 -0.62 29.47
N LYS A 259 0.79 -0.58 30.04
CA LYS A 259 1.05 -0.89 31.46
C LYS A 259 1.01 0.38 32.32
#